data_45c5e113f5b1e2509496bdd1bf3d9134
#
_entry.id   45c5e113f5b1e2509496bdd1bf3d9134
#
_cell.length_a   1.000
_cell.length_b   1.000
_cell.length_c   1.000
_cell.angle_alpha   90.00
_cell.angle_beta   90.00
_cell.angle_gamma   90.00
#
_symmetry.space_group_name_H-M   'P 1'
#
loop_
_entity.id
_entity.type
_entity.pdbx_description
1 polymer ?
#
loop_
_entity_poly.entity_id
_entity_poly.type
_entity_poly.pdbx_seq_one_letter_code
_entity_poly.pdbx_strand_id
1 'polypeptide(L)'
;MKEIKFSIPNISKQDINLVGKIIKSGWLTHGKYTSLFEHEIKKFTKAKFAVTVSSCTAGLHISCLASDFKKGDEVIVPAQTHTATAHAVEYTGATPIFADVEYPSGNMSLKKIKSKITKKTK
;
A
#
# COMPACT_ATOMS: atom_id res chain seq x y z
N MET A 1 23.98 22.30 16.49
CA MET A 1 23.95 21.06 15.70
C MET A 1 22.95 21.26 14.57
N LYS A 2 23.27 20.82 13.35
CA LYS A 2 22.34 20.89 12.21
C LYS A 2 21.26 19.82 12.40
N GLU A 3 19.99 20.20 12.45
CA GLU A 3 18.88 19.27 12.59
C GLU A 3 18.84 18.31 11.38
N ILE A 4 18.82 17.01 11.63
CA ILE A 4 18.68 15.99 10.60
C ILE A 4 17.19 15.62 10.52
N LYS A 5 16.53 16.02 9.43
CA LYS A 5 15.13 15.69 9.21
C LYS A 5 14.98 14.25 8.74
N PHE A 6 13.98 13.55 9.25
CA PHE A 6 13.68 12.17 8.87
C PHE A 6 13.34 12.02 7.37
N SER A 7 12.56 12.97 6.85
CA SER A 7 12.20 13.04 5.43
C SER A 7 11.86 14.47 5.03
N ILE A 8 12.24 14.85 3.83
CA ILE A 8 11.86 16.13 3.22
C ILE A 8 11.29 15.81 1.85
N PRO A 9 10.02 16.13 1.56
CA PRO A 9 9.47 15.94 0.24
C PRO A 9 10.17 16.85 -0.78
N ASN A 10 10.47 16.31 -1.96
CA ASN A 10 11.01 17.10 -3.07
C ASN A 10 9.84 17.67 -3.87
N ILE A 11 9.49 18.93 -3.60
CA ILE A 11 8.38 19.62 -4.24
C ILE A 11 8.93 20.72 -5.16
N SER A 12 8.62 20.62 -6.43
CA SER A 12 8.98 21.61 -7.45
C SER A 12 7.95 22.74 -7.57
N LYS A 13 8.35 23.85 -8.24
CA LYS A 13 7.39 24.90 -8.60
C LYS A 13 6.27 24.40 -9.53
N GLN A 14 6.56 23.39 -10.34
CA GLN A 14 5.56 22.78 -11.22
C GLN A 14 4.48 22.04 -10.42
N ASP A 15 4.87 21.30 -9.37
CA ASP A 15 3.94 20.61 -8.48
C ASP A 15 3.00 21.59 -7.79
N ILE A 16 3.56 22.70 -7.25
CA ILE A 16 2.79 23.75 -6.59
C ILE A 16 1.79 24.38 -7.57
N ASN A 17 2.23 24.69 -8.80
CA ASN A 17 1.37 25.27 -9.82
C ASN A 17 0.25 24.32 -10.25
N LEU A 18 0.54 23.03 -10.38
CA LEU A 18 -0.45 22.00 -10.74
C LEU A 18 -1.51 21.87 -9.64
N VAL A 19 -1.08 21.73 -8.39
CA VAL A 19 -2.00 21.68 -7.24
C VAL A 19 -2.85 22.94 -7.17
N GLY A 20 -2.25 24.13 -7.37
CA GLY A 20 -2.98 25.39 -7.41
C GLY A 20 -4.05 25.44 -8.52
N LYS A 21 -3.77 24.90 -9.70
CA LYS A 21 -4.75 24.78 -10.79
C LYS A 21 -5.91 23.85 -10.43
N ILE A 22 -5.60 22.70 -9.78
CA ILE A 22 -6.64 21.75 -9.35
C ILE A 22 -7.56 22.38 -8.32
N ILE A 23 -7.01 23.05 -7.30
CA ILE A 23 -7.81 23.74 -6.28
C ILE A 23 -8.70 24.83 -6.91
N LYS A 24 -8.16 25.65 -7.81
CA LYS A 24 -8.90 26.69 -8.52
C LYS A 24 -10.01 26.16 -9.43
N SER A 25 -9.91 24.90 -9.87
CA SER A 25 -10.97 24.28 -10.70
C SER A 25 -12.24 23.97 -9.90
N GLY A 26 -12.18 23.95 -8.57
CA GLY A 26 -13.28 23.59 -7.68
C GLY A 26 -13.61 22.08 -7.68
N TRP A 27 -12.95 21.27 -8.51
CA TRP A 27 -13.19 19.83 -8.60
C TRP A 27 -12.10 19.06 -7.82
N LEU A 28 -12.39 18.69 -6.57
CA LEU A 28 -11.43 18.11 -5.63
C LEU A 28 -11.66 16.60 -5.36
N THR A 29 -12.54 15.97 -6.12
CA THR A 29 -12.85 14.55 -6.03
C THR A 29 -12.31 13.79 -7.24
N HIS A 30 -12.76 12.56 -7.45
CA HIS A 30 -12.46 11.78 -8.64
C HIS A 30 -12.78 12.58 -9.92
N GLY A 31 -11.80 12.68 -10.82
CA GLY A 31 -11.95 13.46 -12.03
C GLY A 31 -10.73 13.38 -12.94
N LYS A 32 -10.59 14.40 -13.80
CA LYS A 32 -9.56 14.43 -14.87
C LYS A 32 -8.14 14.14 -14.36
N TYR A 33 -7.73 14.72 -13.24
CA TYR A 33 -6.35 14.55 -12.74
C TYR A 33 -6.13 13.17 -12.09
N THR A 34 -7.14 12.62 -11.47
CA THR A 34 -7.13 11.24 -10.97
C THR A 34 -6.97 10.24 -12.10
N SER A 35 -7.80 10.38 -13.15
CA SER A 35 -7.72 9.51 -14.34
C SER A 35 -6.38 9.65 -15.07
N LEU A 36 -5.83 10.86 -15.15
CA LEU A 36 -4.51 11.08 -15.73
C LEU A 36 -3.41 10.39 -14.91
N PHE A 37 -3.45 10.49 -13.59
CA PHE A 37 -2.51 9.82 -12.70
C PHE A 37 -2.58 8.30 -12.85
N GLU A 38 -3.77 7.72 -12.85
CA GLU A 38 -3.98 6.29 -13.10
C GLU A 38 -3.41 5.86 -14.47
N HIS A 39 -3.62 6.68 -15.49
CA HIS A 39 -3.06 6.44 -16.82
C HIS A 39 -1.54 6.42 -16.83
N GLU A 40 -0.90 7.40 -16.22
CA GLU A 40 0.57 7.47 -16.15
C GLU A 40 1.16 6.33 -15.32
N ILE A 41 0.53 5.93 -14.21
CA ILE A 41 0.95 4.76 -13.42
C ILE A 41 0.85 3.48 -14.25
N LYS A 42 -0.24 3.28 -14.98
CA LYS A 42 -0.40 2.12 -15.89
C LYS A 42 0.72 2.08 -16.93
N LYS A 43 1.02 3.23 -17.54
CA LYS A 43 2.09 3.34 -18.55
C LYS A 43 3.47 3.02 -17.97
N PHE A 44 3.76 3.56 -16.78
CA PHE A 44 5.04 3.37 -16.10
C PHE A 44 5.24 1.92 -15.65
N THR A 45 4.23 1.32 -15.02
CA THR A 45 4.30 -0.04 -14.46
C THR A 45 3.99 -1.13 -15.48
N LYS A 46 3.46 -0.77 -16.66
CA LYS A 46 2.89 -1.68 -17.68
C LYS A 46 1.70 -2.51 -17.13
N ALA A 47 1.09 -2.07 -16.03
CA ALA A 47 -0.09 -2.71 -15.47
C ALA A 47 -1.30 -2.49 -16.38
N LYS A 48 -2.18 -3.48 -16.46
CA LYS A 48 -3.43 -3.40 -17.23
C LYS A 48 -4.40 -2.39 -16.64
N PHE A 49 -4.44 -2.30 -15.31
CA PHE A 49 -5.32 -1.42 -14.55
C PHE A 49 -4.54 -0.69 -13.46
N ALA A 50 -5.00 0.50 -13.09
CA ALA A 50 -4.57 1.24 -11.91
C ALA A 50 -5.79 1.94 -11.32
N VAL A 51 -5.89 1.95 -10.00
CA VAL A 51 -6.96 2.60 -9.26
C VAL A 51 -6.34 3.40 -8.14
N THR A 52 -6.69 4.66 -8.06
CA THR A 52 -6.26 5.55 -6.97
C THR A 52 -7.12 5.33 -5.74
N VAL A 53 -6.49 5.40 -4.59
CA VAL A 53 -7.12 5.27 -3.28
C VAL A 53 -6.65 6.40 -2.35
N SER A 54 -7.37 6.64 -1.27
CA SER A 54 -7.08 7.73 -0.34
C SER A 54 -5.82 7.53 0.51
N SER A 55 -5.36 6.28 0.65
CA SER A 55 -4.17 5.92 1.44
C SER A 55 -3.63 4.56 1.03
N CYS A 56 -2.36 4.28 1.38
CA CYS A 56 -1.78 2.94 1.23
C CYS A 56 -2.59 1.89 2.03
N THR A 57 -3.06 2.23 3.21
CA THR A 57 -3.92 1.35 4.04
C THR A 57 -5.19 0.95 3.29
N ALA A 58 -5.85 1.91 2.64
CA ALA A 58 -7.04 1.63 1.82
C ALA A 58 -6.69 0.71 0.63
N GLY A 59 -5.55 0.93 -0.01
CA GLY A 59 -5.05 0.07 -1.09
C GLY A 59 -4.81 -1.37 -0.65
N LEU A 60 -4.15 -1.55 0.49
CA LEU A 60 -3.93 -2.87 1.09
C LEU A 60 -5.26 -3.57 1.42
N HIS A 61 -6.20 -2.86 2.06
CA HIS A 61 -7.50 -3.42 2.41
C HIS A 61 -8.30 -3.85 1.16
N ILE A 62 -8.38 -2.98 0.14
CA ILE A 62 -9.07 -3.32 -1.11
C ILE A 62 -8.41 -4.52 -1.80
N SER A 63 -7.08 -4.63 -1.76
CA SER A 63 -6.35 -5.77 -2.31
C SER A 63 -6.69 -7.07 -1.57
N CYS A 64 -6.80 -7.02 -0.25
CA CYS A 64 -7.24 -8.18 0.55
C CYS A 64 -8.68 -8.58 0.22
N LEU A 65 -9.59 -7.62 0.07
CA LEU A 65 -10.97 -7.88 -0.35
C LEU A 65 -11.05 -8.47 -1.76
N ALA A 66 -10.28 -7.92 -2.70
CA ALA A 66 -10.22 -8.43 -4.08
C ALA A 66 -9.63 -9.84 -4.18
N SER A 67 -8.84 -10.25 -3.17
CA SER A 67 -8.30 -11.61 -3.02
C SER A 67 -9.27 -12.58 -2.33
N ASP A 68 -10.48 -12.15 -2.02
CA ASP A 68 -11.53 -12.92 -1.31
C ASP A 68 -11.07 -13.44 0.06
N PHE A 69 -10.20 -12.70 0.76
CA PHE A 69 -9.85 -13.04 2.14
C PHE A 69 -11.04 -12.85 3.07
N LYS A 70 -11.24 -13.81 3.97
CA LYS A 70 -12.42 -13.84 4.85
C LYS A 70 -12.14 -14.56 6.16
N LYS A 71 -13.10 -14.54 7.05
CA LYS A 71 -13.04 -15.25 8.34
C LYS A 71 -12.68 -16.72 8.15
N GLY A 72 -11.65 -17.15 8.84
CA GLY A 72 -11.11 -18.50 8.79
C GLY A 72 -9.86 -18.65 7.91
N ASP A 73 -9.57 -17.68 7.06
CA ASP A 73 -8.35 -17.63 6.27
C ASP A 73 -7.18 -17.07 7.10
N GLU A 74 -5.96 -17.49 6.77
CA GLU A 74 -4.72 -17.01 7.34
C GLU A 74 -3.88 -16.34 6.25
N VAL A 75 -3.37 -15.13 6.53
CA VAL A 75 -2.53 -14.37 5.59
C VAL A 75 -1.19 -14.08 6.25
N ILE A 76 -0.10 -14.54 5.64
CA ILE A 76 1.24 -14.35 6.19
C ILE A 76 1.70 -12.92 5.89
N VAL A 77 2.09 -12.22 6.94
CA VAL A 77 2.58 -10.82 6.89
C VAL A 77 3.93 -10.70 7.58
N PRO A 78 4.80 -9.74 7.17
CA PRO A 78 6.08 -9.53 7.85
C PRO A 78 5.87 -9.01 9.27
N ALA A 79 6.70 -9.48 10.22
CA ALA A 79 6.68 -8.96 11.60
C ALA A 79 7.21 -7.52 11.67
N GLN A 80 8.16 -7.16 10.81
CA GLN A 80 8.68 -5.81 10.69
C GLN A 80 7.98 -5.06 9.56
N THR A 81 6.90 -4.36 9.89
CA THR A 81 6.11 -3.59 8.92
C THR A 81 5.27 -2.51 9.63
N HIS A 82 4.61 -1.68 8.85
CA HIS A 82 3.60 -0.76 9.39
C HIS A 82 2.35 -1.56 9.82
N THR A 83 1.70 -1.16 10.91
CA THR A 83 0.49 -1.83 11.44
C THR A 83 -0.62 -2.00 10.40
N ALA A 84 -0.73 -1.09 9.43
CA ALA A 84 -1.70 -1.17 8.35
C ALA A 84 -1.64 -2.49 7.56
N THR A 85 -0.47 -3.13 7.48
CA THR A 85 -0.31 -4.42 6.77
C THR A 85 -1.12 -5.52 7.44
N ALA A 86 -1.09 -5.61 8.78
CA ALA A 86 -1.88 -6.59 9.53
C ALA A 86 -3.36 -6.19 9.58
N HIS A 87 -3.66 -4.91 9.86
CA HIS A 87 -5.03 -4.41 9.91
C HIS A 87 -5.79 -4.60 8.59
N ALA A 88 -5.11 -4.45 7.44
CA ALA A 88 -5.76 -4.68 6.15
C ALA A 88 -6.29 -6.12 6.00
N VAL A 89 -5.59 -7.08 6.57
CA VAL A 89 -6.03 -8.47 6.64
C VAL A 89 -7.19 -8.62 7.64
N GLU A 90 -7.05 -8.08 8.85
CA GLU A 90 -8.07 -8.17 9.91
C GLU A 90 -9.41 -7.56 9.47
N TYR A 91 -9.39 -6.47 8.70
CA TYR A 91 -10.62 -5.83 8.18
C TYR A 91 -11.45 -6.73 7.28
N THR A 92 -10.87 -7.79 6.71
CA THR A 92 -11.61 -8.81 5.95
C THR A 92 -12.17 -9.92 6.84
N GLY A 93 -11.81 -9.94 8.11
CA GLY A 93 -12.10 -11.03 9.06
C GLY A 93 -11.09 -12.18 9.01
N ALA A 94 -10.09 -12.13 8.12
CA ALA A 94 -8.99 -13.08 8.09
C ALA A 94 -7.98 -12.82 9.23
N THR A 95 -7.13 -13.79 9.51
CA THR A 95 -6.14 -13.71 10.59
C THR A 95 -4.75 -13.45 10.01
N PRO A 96 -4.08 -12.34 10.38
CA PRO A 96 -2.69 -12.11 10.01
C PRO A 96 -1.76 -13.05 10.80
N ILE A 97 -0.89 -13.75 10.10
CA ILE A 97 0.13 -14.64 10.67
C ILE A 97 1.50 -14.01 10.46
N PHE A 98 2.14 -13.60 11.55
CA PHE A 98 3.42 -12.92 11.46
C PHE A 98 4.57 -13.88 11.16
N ALA A 99 5.33 -13.59 10.11
CA ALA A 99 6.59 -14.21 9.77
C ALA A 99 7.74 -13.24 10.04
N ASP A 100 8.80 -13.75 10.66
CA ASP A 100 9.99 -12.98 10.98
C ASP A 100 10.78 -12.59 9.73
N VAL A 101 11.64 -11.61 9.86
CA VAL A 101 12.45 -11.05 8.78
C VAL A 101 13.89 -11.57 8.84
N GLU A 102 14.63 -11.39 7.75
CA GLU A 102 16.04 -11.74 7.65
C GLU A 102 16.93 -10.54 7.98
N TYR A 103 17.94 -10.78 8.79
CA TYR A 103 19.02 -9.81 9.01
C TYR A 103 20.05 -9.93 7.88
N PRO A 104 20.59 -8.83 7.34
CA PRO A 104 20.27 -7.42 7.67
C PRO A 104 19.21 -6.78 6.76
N SER A 105 18.60 -7.54 5.85
CA SER A 105 17.74 -6.99 4.79
C SER A 105 16.41 -6.41 5.30
N GLY A 106 15.89 -6.93 6.42
CA GLY A 106 14.56 -6.61 6.92
C GLY A 106 13.41 -7.20 6.08
N ASN A 107 13.72 -7.98 5.04
CA ASN A 107 12.70 -8.65 4.22
C ASN A 107 12.20 -9.93 4.89
N MET A 108 10.97 -10.35 4.56
CA MET A 108 10.41 -11.61 5.07
C MET A 108 11.31 -12.82 4.75
N SER A 109 11.59 -13.62 5.76
CA SER A 109 12.40 -14.83 5.62
C SER A 109 11.61 -15.98 4.98
N LEU A 110 12.08 -16.50 3.84
CA LEU A 110 11.46 -17.66 3.18
C LEU A 110 11.36 -18.88 4.11
N LYS A 111 12.39 -19.10 4.95
CA LYS A 111 12.38 -20.17 5.94
C LYS A 111 11.26 -19.97 6.96
N LYS A 112 11.08 -18.75 7.43
CA LYS A 112 10.03 -18.40 8.40
C LYS A 112 8.63 -18.46 7.78
N ILE A 113 8.48 -18.01 6.53
CA ILE A 113 7.23 -18.16 5.78
C ILE A 113 6.82 -19.62 5.70
N LYS A 114 7.72 -20.50 5.22
CA LYS A 114 7.44 -21.94 5.08
C LYS A 114 6.96 -22.59 6.38
N SER A 115 7.51 -22.17 7.52
CA SER A 115 7.12 -22.69 8.84
C SER A 115 5.75 -22.21 9.32
N LYS A 116 5.17 -21.19 8.66
CA LYS A 116 3.87 -20.60 9.03
C LYS A 116 2.74 -21.03 8.09
N ILE A 117 3.05 -21.71 6.99
CA ILE A 117 2.03 -22.17 6.04
C ILE A 117 1.20 -23.28 6.69
N THR A 118 -0.12 -23.10 6.65
CA THR A 118 -1.12 -24.08 7.09
C THR A 118 -2.13 -24.35 5.98
N LYS A 119 -3.09 -25.22 6.22
CA LYS A 119 -4.22 -25.46 5.29
C LYS A 119 -5.15 -24.24 5.13
N LYS A 120 -5.05 -23.25 6.00
CA LYS A 120 -5.84 -22.02 5.99
C LYS A 120 -5.12 -20.85 5.31
N THR A 121 -3.82 -21.00 5.01
CA THR A 121 -3.04 -19.96 4.34
C THR A 121 -3.54 -19.73 2.91
N LYS A 122 -3.76 -18.46 2.58
CA LYS A 122 -4.22 -17.98 1.27
C LYS A 122 -3.13 -17.21 0.53
#